data_f43c4489e3df1bf2099920821676a14f
#
_entry.id   f43c4489e3df1bf2099920821676a14f
#
_cell.length_a   1.000
_cell.length_b   1.000
_cell.length_c   1.000
_cell.angle_alpha   90.00
_cell.angle_beta   90.00
_cell.angle_gamma   90.00
#
_symmetry.space_group_name_H-M   'P 1'
#
loop_
_entity.id
_entity.type
_entity.pdbx_description
1 polymer ?
#
loop_
_entity_poly.entity_id
_entity_poly.type
_entity_poly.pdbx_seq_one_letter_code
_entity_poly.pdbx_strand_id
1 'polypeptide(L)'
;MAVESPATALGAAAPEFTLRGIDGRMHSLHELRGTRGTLVAFICNHCPYVQAVLPRLLRDARELAPLGVNVIAINPNDAEAYPEDSYARMVEVARDWPFPYLHDETQQVARAYGAVCTPDFFGYDAALRLRYRGRLDDQRKSPRDAGRKQPLDDAPRELFEAMQRIASGQLPPPRQYPAMGCSIKWRMA
;
A
#
# COMPACT_ATOMS: atom_id res chain seq x y z
N MET A 1 -11.30 13.72 -4.75
CA MET A 1 -12.38 12.87 -5.29
C MET A 1 -12.03 11.43 -4.96
N ALA A 2 -12.97 10.59 -4.55
CA ALA A 2 -12.74 9.16 -4.32
C ALA A 2 -12.71 8.42 -5.68
N VAL A 3 -11.80 7.47 -5.83
CA VAL A 3 -11.60 6.66 -7.06
C VAL A 3 -11.45 5.20 -6.64
N GLU A 4 -11.91 4.30 -7.49
CA GLU A 4 -11.64 2.86 -7.34
C GLU A 4 -10.45 2.45 -8.20
N SER A 5 -9.65 1.49 -7.69
CA SER A 5 -8.55 0.93 -8.47
C SER A 5 -9.08 0.09 -9.64
N PRO A 6 -8.46 0.18 -10.83
CA PRO A 6 -8.86 -0.62 -11.98
C PRO A 6 -8.49 -2.09 -11.78
N ALA A 7 -9.20 -2.97 -12.50
CA ALA A 7 -8.80 -4.37 -12.60
C ALA A 7 -7.41 -4.48 -13.22
N THR A 8 -6.59 -5.38 -12.70
CA THR A 8 -5.23 -5.62 -13.20
C THR A 8 -5.06 -7.10 -13.55
N ALA A 9 -4.31 -7.37 -14.59
CA ALA A 9 -3.97 -8.74 -14.97
C ALA A 9 -3.08 -9.38 -13.89
N LEU A 10 -3.63 -10.34 -13.16
CA LEU A 10 -2.85 -11.15 -12.22
C LEU A 10 -1.74 -11.91 -12.97
N GLY A 11 -0.60 -12.14 -12.30
CA GLY A 11 0.58 -12.77 -12.88
C GLY A 11 1.58 -11.80 -13.51
N ALA A 12 1.25 -10.52 -13.66
CA ALA A 12 2.20 -9.50 -14.13
C ALA A 12 3.40 -9.40 -13.17
N ALA A 13 4.59 -9.13 -13.72
CA ALA A 13 5.78 -8.85 -12.92
C ALA A 13 5.65 -7.48 -12.23
N ALA A 14 6.18 -7.37 -11.01
CA ALA A 14 6.28 -6.09 -10.33
C ALA A 14 7.21 -5.16 -11.10
N PRO A 15 6.80 -3.91 -11.40
CA PRO A 15 7.71 -2.90 -11.91
C PRO A 15 8.84 -2.63 -10.91
N GLU A 16 10.08 -2.60 -11.41
CA GLU A 16 11.24 -2.27 -10.59
C GLU A 16 11.26 -0.80 -10.21
N PHE A 17 11.81 -0.51 -9.04
CA PHE A 17 12.03 0.86 -8.58
C PHE A 17 13.26 0.98 -7.69
N THR A 18 13.76 2.19 -7.58
CA THR A 18 14.72 2.62 -6.56
C THR A 18 14.28 3.98 -6.07
N LEU A 19 13.83 4.06 -4.82
CA LEU A 19 13.23 5.25 -4.23
C LEU A 19 13.90 5.62 -2.90
N ARG A 20 13.80 6.89 -2.53
CA ARG A 20 14.31 7.40 -1.26
C ARG A 20 13.35 7.03 -0.12
N GLY A 21 13.87 6.34 0.90
CA GLY A 21 13.17 6.05 2.14
C GLY A 21 13.24 7.19 3.15
N ILE A 22 12.34 7.15 4.14
CA ILE A 22 12.31 8.13 5.26
C ILE A 22 13.58 8.08 6.11
N ASP A 23 14.39 7.03 6.00
CA ASP A 23 15.74 6.91 6.61
C ASP A 23 16.83 7.67 5.83
N GLY A 24 16.46 8.35 4.74
CA GLY A 24 17.36 9.09 3.88
C GLY A 24 18.11 8.26 2.84
N ARG A 25 18.00 6.94 2.87
CA ARG A 25 18.69 6.00 1.96
C ARG A 25 17.86 5.71 0.73
N MET A 26 18.52 5.29 -0.35
CA MET A 26 17.88 4.75 -1.52
C MET A 26 17.63 3.25 -1.33
N HIS A 27 16.42 2.80 -1.67
CA HIS A 27 15.99 1.42 -1.55
C HIS A 27 15.39 0.91 -2.85
N SER A 28 15.83 -0.26 -3.29
CA SER A 28 15.25 -0.94 -4.45
C SER A 28 14.19 -1.95 -4.05
N LEU A 29 13.28 -2.26 -4.97
CA LEU A 29 12.31 -3.35 -4.79
C LEU A 29 13.02 -4.66 -4.44
N HIS A 30 14.15 -4.95 -5.12
CA HIS A 30 14.90 -6.19 -4.92
C HIS A 30 15.45 -6.34 -3.50
N GLU A 31 15.94 -5.24 -2.90
CA GLU A 31 16.44 -5.23 -1.52
C GLU A 31 15.33 -5.38 -0.48
N LEU A 32 14.16 -4.79 -0.75
CA LEU A 32 13.05 -4.74 0.19
C LEU A 32 12.06 -5.91 0.08
N ARG A 33 12.14 -6.71 -0.99
CA ARG A 33 11.21 -7.82 -1.19
C ARG A 33 11.25 -8.82 -0.04
N GLY A 34 10.10 -9.39 0.29
CA GLY A 34 10.01 -10.49 1.24
C GLY A 34 10.39 -11.83 0.60
N THR A 35 10.83 -12.76 1.41
CA THR A 35 11.28 -14.09 0.95
C THR A 35 10.15 -14.97 0.43
N ARG A 36 8.90 -14.70 0.87
CA ARG A 36 7.70 -15.45 0.49
C ARG A 36 6.62 -14.60 -0.16
N GLY A 37 6.68 -13.29 -0.02
CA GLY A 37 5.76 -12.36 -0.64
C GLY A 37 6.11 -10.92 -0.35
N THR A 38 5.60 -10.03 -1.18
CA THR A 38 5.83 -8.58 -1.03
C THR A 38 4.50 -7.84 -1.22
N LEU A 39 4.17 -6.99 -0.29
CA LEU A 39 3.04 -6.09 -0.39
C LEU A 39 3.54 -4.67 -0.67
N VAL A 40 3.19 -4.13 -1.84
CA VAL A 40 3.42 -2.72 -2.17
C VAL A 40 2.12 -1.96 -1.93
N ALA A 41 2.18 -0.93 -1.09
CA ALA A 41 1.05 -0.10 -0.71
C ALA A 41 1.29 1.36 -1.12
N PHE A 42 0.51 1.86 -2.08
CA PHE A 42 0.49 3.30 -2.38
C PHE A 42 -0.39 4.00 -1.37
N ILE A 43 0.21 4.82 -0.53
CA ILE A 43 -0.44 5.55 0.56
C ILE A 43 0.08 6.99 0.60
N CYS A 44 -0.58 7.84 1.35
CA CYS A 44 -0.13 9.21 1.60
C CYS A 44 -0.50 9.65 3.02
N ASN A 45 0.00 10.79 3.47
CA ASN A 45 -0.14 11.19 4.87
C ASN A 45 -1.54 11.76 5.19
N HIS A 46 -2.11 12.55 4.28
CA HIS A 46 -3.32 13.32 4.56
C HIS A 46 -4.63 12.66 4.12
N CYS A 47 -4.58 11.53 3.40
CA CYS A 47 -5.80 10.89 2.89
C CYS A 47 -6.63 10.26 4.02
N PRO A 48 -7.91 10.65 4.20
CA PRO A 48 -8.76 10.06 5.24
C PRO A 48 -8.96 8.55 5.08
N TYR A 49 -8.94 8.03 3.86
CA TYR A 49 -9.04 6.60 3.58
C TYR A 49 -7.79 5.87 4.08
N VAL A 50 -6.60 6.45 3.88
CA VAL A 50 -5.34 5.89 4.40
C VAL A 50 -5.36 5.92 5.94
N GLN A 51 -5.70 7.06 6.53
CA GLN A 51 -5.78 7.21 7.99
C GLN A 51 -6.75 6.21 8.63
N ALA A 52 -7.85 5.90 7.96
CA ALA A 52 -8.84 4.93 8.44
C ALA A 52 -8.32 3.48 8.43
N VAL A 53 -7.47 3.10 7.49
CA VAL A 53 -6.94 1.73 7.38
C VAL A 53 -5.56 1.55 8.02
N LEU A 54 -4.83 2.63 8.24
CA LEU A 54 -3.43 2.61 8.69
C LEU A 54 -3.20 1.78 9.97
N PRO A 55 -4.00 1.90 11.05
CA PRO A 55 -3.78 1.07 12.24
C PRO A 55 -3.86 -0.43 11.96
N ARG A 56 -4.77 -0.83 11.05
CA ARG A 56 -4.93 -2.23 10.64
C ARG A 56 -3.79 -2.67 9.73
N LEU A 57 -3.35 -1.82 8.81
CA LEU A 57 -2.18 -2.09 7.97
C LEU A 57 -0.92 -2.29 8.81
N LEU A 58 -0.69 -1.45 9.84
CA LEU A 58 0.45 -1.58 10.75
C LEU A 58 0.41 -2.89 11.55
N ARG A 59 -0.77 -3.31 12.01
CA ARG A 59 -0.98 -4.61 12.67
C ARG A 59 -0.66 -5.75 11.71
N ASP A 60 -1.30 -5.74 10.54
CA ASP A 60 -1.17 -6.78 9.53
C ASP A 60 0.27 -6.93 9.05
N ALA A 61 1.01 -5.83 8.90
CA ALA A 61 2.43 -5.85 8.53
C ALA A 61 3.29 -6.56 9.59
N ARG A 62 3.04 -6.31 10.88
CA ARG A 62 3.78 -6.99 11.97
C ARG A 62 3.51 -8.49 11.97
N GLU A 63 2.29 -8.90 11.68
CA GLU A 63 1.91 -10.32 11.65
C GLU A 63 2.35 -11.03 10.36
N LEU A 64 2.47 -10.31 9.23
CA LEU A 64 2.95 -10.84 7.97
C LEU A 64 4.47 -11.03 7.93
N ALA A 65 5.22 -10.18 8.63
CA ALA A 65 6.70 -10.23 8.63
C ALA A 65 7.26 -11.60 9.02
N PRO A 66 6.84 -12.28 10.11
CA PRO A 66 7.33 -13.61 10.46
C PRO A 66 6.92 -14.70 9.43
N LEU A 67 5.96 -14.42 8.56
CA LEU A 67 5.58 -15.31 7.46
C LEU A 67 6.45 -15.12 6.20
N GLY A 68 7.43 -14.22 6.24
CA GLY A 68 8.30 -13.90 5.11
C GLY A 68 7.68 -12.94 4.10
N VAL A 69 6.67 -12.19 4.50
CA VAL A 69 6.04 -11.14 3.69
C VAL A 69 6.50 -9.78 4.17
N ASN A 70 7.13 -9.01 3.30
CA ASN A 70 7.49 -7.63 3.58
C ASN A 70 6.45 -6.67 3.01
N VAL A 71 6.18 -5.61 3.76
CA VAL A 71 5.35 -4.48 3.32
C VAL A 71 6.26 -3.32 2.92
N ILE A 72 5.95 -2.67 1.80
CA ILE A 72 6.64 -1.48 1.31
C ILE A 72 5.58 -0.43 1.04
N ALA A 73 5.64 0.70 1.73
CA ALA A 73 4.74 1.83 1.50
C ALA A 73 5.41 2.85 0.57
N ILE A 74 4.63 3.42 -0.36
CA ILE A 74 5.10 4.42 -1.32
C ILE A 74 4.13 5.60 -1.33
N ASN A 75 4.66 6.81 -1.15
CA ASN A 75 3.89 8.06 -1.30
C ASN A 75 4.17 8.68 -2.68
N PRO A 76 3.14 8.71 -3.56
CA PRO A 76 3.29 9.27 -4.89
C PRO A 76 2.73 10.69 -5.04
N ASN A 77 2.21 11.30 -3.95
CA ASN A 77 1.52 12.58 -4.08
C ASN A 77 2.48 13.75 -4.34
N ASP A 78 2.02 14.69 -5.12
CA ASP A 78 2.72 15.96 -5.35
C ASP A 78 2.80 16.77 -4.04
N ALA A 79 3.99 16.83 -3.47
CA ALA A 79 4.25 17.52 -2.22
C ALA A 79 4.33 19.05 -2.38
N GLU A 80 4.48 19.57 -3.57
CA GLU A 80 4.46 21.01 -3.82
C GLU A 80 3.04 21.56 -3.71
N ALA A 81 2.08 20.87 -4.32
CA ALA A 81 0.67 21.23 -4.22
C ALA A 81 0.01 20.77 -2.90
N TYR A 82 0.57 19.74 -2.26
CA TYR A 82 0.05 19.12 -1.02
C TYR A 82 1.17 18.95 0.01
N PRO A 83 1.58 20.02 0.72
CA PRO A 83 2.71 20.00 1.66
C PRO A 83 2.58 18.99 2.80
N GLU A 84 1.36 18.55 3.13
CA GLU A 84 1.10 17.48 4.10
C GLU A 84 1.70 16.13 3.68
N ASP A 85 1.95 15.94 2.38
CA ASP A 85 2.57 14.74 1.83
C ASP A 85 4.08 14.91 1.55
N SER A 86 4.68 16.01 2.05
CA SER A 86 6.11 16.26 1.90
C SER A 86 6.97 15.19 2.56
N TYR A 87 8.19 15.03 2.05
CA TYR A 87 9.18 14.10 2.61
C TYR A 87 9.41 14.32 4.12
N ALA A 88 9.49 15.57 4.56
CA ALA A 88 9.67 15.89 5.98
C ALA A 88 8.48 15.37 6.82
N ARG A 89 7.27 15.51 6.33
CA ARG A 89 6.07 14.98 6.99
C ARG A 89 6.02 13.45 6.98
N MET A 90 6.49 12.81 5.89
CA MET A 90 6.63 11.34 5.87
C MET A 90 7.55 10.86 6.97
N VAL A 91 8.72 11.49 7.15
CA VAL A 91 9.69 11.16 8.22
C VAL A 91 9.04 11.28 9.60
N GLU A 92 8.25 12.34 9.81
CA GLU A 92 7.58 12.58 11.08
C GLU A 92 6.51 11.53 11.40
N VAL A 93 5.61 11.25 10.46
CA VAL A 93 4.45 10.37 10.71
C VAL A 93 4.79 8.88 10.73
N ALA A 94 5.86 8.48 10.03
CA ALA A 94 6.19 7.07 9.83
C ALA A 94 7.41 6.58 10.65
N ARG A 95 7.91 7.39 11.58
CA ARG A 95 9.11 7.09 12.39
C ARG A 95 9.10 5.70 13.02
N ASP A 96 7.94 5.26 13.51
CA ASP A 96 7.79 4.02 14.25
C ASP A 96 7.04 2.93 13.45
N TRP A 97 6.93 3.09 12.13
CA TRP A 97 6.26 2.09 11.30
C TRP A 97 7.12 0.84 11.14
N PRO A 98 6.52 -0.35 11.07
CA PRO A 98 7.25 -1.62 10.97
C PRO A 98 7.73 -1.93 9.54
N PHE A 99 7.60 -1.01 8.60
CA PHE A 99 7.97 -1.16 7.20
C PHE A 99 8.51 0.14 6.61
N PRO A 100 9.33 0.07 5.54
CA PRO A 100 9.85 1.25 4.86
C PRO A 100 8.73 2.07 4.22
N TYR A 101 8.88 3.40 4.29
CA TYR A 101 8.03 4.35 3.61
C TYR A 101 8.87 5.18 2.64
N LEU A 102 8.55 5.04 1.35
CA LEU A 102 9.36 5.56 0.25
C LEU A 102 8.65 6.72 -0.45
N HIS A 103 9.42 7.67 -0.96
CA HIS A 103 8.91 8.83 -1.69
C HIS A 103 9.08 8.64 -3.20
N ASP A 104 7.97 8.53 -3.94
CA ASP A 104 7.95 8.53 -5.41
C ASP A 104 7.74 9.96 -5.92
N GLU A 105 8.77 10.79 -5.73
CA GLU A 105 8.73 12.22 -6.06
C GLU A 105 8.41 12.47 -7.53
N THR A 106 8.88 11.60 -8.42
CA THR A 106 8.64 11.72 -9.87
C THR A 106 7.32 11.13 -10.32
N GLN A 107 6.66 10.39 -9.46
CA GLN A 107 5.40 9.67 -9.72
C GLN A 107 5.49 8.58 -10.80
N GLN A 108 6.70 8.25 -11.22
CA GLN A 108 6.94 7.25 -12.26
C GLN A 108 6.60 5.84 -11.78
N VAL A 109 6.88 5.54 -10.52
CA VAL A 109 6.60 4.23 -9.93
C VAL A 109 5.09 4.02 -9.81
N ALA A 110 4.34 4.99 -9.30
CA ALA A 110 2.90 4.89 -9.23
C ALA A 110 2.26 4.70 -10.63
N ARG A 111 2.77 5.42 -11.64
CA ARG A 111 2.33 5.23 -13.04
C ARG A 111 2.65 3.84 -13.57
N ALA A 112 3.86 3.33 -13.32
CA ALA A 112 4.28 2.00 -13.77
C ALA A 112 3.44 0.87 -13.13
N TYR A 113 3.04 1.03 -11.86
CA TYR A 113 2.13 0.11 -11.18
C TYR A 113 0.67 0.26 -11.63
N GLY A 114 0.32 1.35 -12.30
CA GLY A 114 -1.07 1.70 -12.61
C GLY A 114 -1.87 2.02 -11.35
N ALA A 115 -1.23 2.55 -10.32
CA ALA A 115 -1.89 3.05 -9.13
C ALA A 115 -2.64 4.35 -9.45
N VAL A 116 -3.88 4.50 -8.96
CA VAL A 116 -4.71 5.67 -9.24
C VAL A 116 -5.24 6.34 -7.98
N CYS A 117 -5.18 5.65 -6.85
CA CYS A 117 -5.69 6.15 -5.58
C CYS A 117 -4.77 5.78 -4.41
N THR A 118 -5.02 6.39 -3.26
CA THR A 118 -4.44 6.02 -1.97
C THR A 118 -5.56 5.77 -0.97
N PRO A 119 -5.59 4.60 -0.27
CA PRO A 119 -4.66 3.47 -0.43
C PRO A 119 -4.94 2.65 -1.69
N ASP A 120 -3.89 2.05 -2.30
CA ASP A 120 -3.99 1.01 -3.32
C ASP A 120 -2.96 -0.09 -3.01
N PHE A 121 -3.35 -1.36 -3.02
CA PHE A 121 -2.53 -2.46 -2.53
C PHE A 121 -2.23 -3.48 -3.62
N PHE A 122 -0.96 -3.87 -3.72
CA PHE A 122 -0.46 -4.82 -4.71
C PHE A 122 0.33 -5.93 -3.99
N GLY A 123 -0.23 -7.13 -3.95
CA GLY A 123 0.37 -8.30 -3.34
C GLY A 123 1.06 -9.19 -4.35
N TYR A 124 2.34 -9.44 -4.12
CA TYR A 124 3.21 -10.25 -4.99
C TYR A 124 3.66 -11.51 -4.26
N ASP A 125 3.89 -12.57 -5.03
CA ASP A 125 4.54 -13.79 -4.55
C ASP A 125 6.08 -13.64 -4.48
N ALA A 126 6.77 -14.71 -4.08
CA ALA A 126 8.22 -14.72 -3.97
C ALA A 126 8.96 -14.46 -5.30
N ALA A 127 8.30 -14.72 -6.44
CA ALA A 127 8.81 -14.44 -7.78
C ALA A 127 8.42 -13.04 -8.29
N LEU A 128 7.90 -12.18 -7.41
CA LEU A 128 7.38 -10.85 -7.74
C LEU A 128 6.30 -10.87 -8.83
N ARG A 129 5.45 -11.91 -8.85
CA ARG A 129 4.26 -11.97 -9.69
C ARG A 129 3.05 -11.49 -8.93
N LEU A 130 2.28 -10.60 -9.53
CA LEU A 130 1.07 -10.04 -8.92
C LEU A 130 0.04 -11.15 -8.68
N ARG A 131 -0.39 -11.29 -7.44
CA ARG A 131 -1.38 -12.27 -6.99
C ARG A 131 -2.60 -11.63 -6.36
N TYR A 132 -2.43 -10.44 -5.81
CA TYR A 132 -3.51 -9.69 -5.19
C TYR A 132 -3.45 -8.22 -5.62
N ARG A 133 -4.60 -7.67 -5.99
CA ARG A 133 -4.81 -6.23 -6.08
C ARG A 133 -6.19 -5.90 -5.55
N GLY A 134 -6.27 -5.07 -4.53
CA GLY A 134 -7.56 -4.76 -3.94
C GLY A 134 -7.46 -3.92 -2.67
N ARG A 135 -8.56 -3.92 -1.92
CA ARG A 135 -8.69 -3.21 -0.66
C ARG A 135 -8.01 -3.96 0.50
N LEU A 136 -7.79 -3.27 1.63
CA LEU A 136 -7.27 -3.90 2.84
C LEU A 136 -8.30 -4.88 3.44
N ASP A 137 -9.53 -4.40 3.57
CA ASP A 137 -10.66 -5.12 4.17
C ASP A 137 -12.00 -4.53 3.68
N ASP A 138 -13.11 -5.10 4.12
CA ASP A 138 -14.46 -4.66 3.73
C ASP A 138 -14.98 -3.46 4.54
N GLN A 139 -14.22 -2.97 5.52
CA GLN A 139 -14.61 -1.81 6.30
C GLN A 139 -14.53 -0.53 5.47
N ARG A 140 -15.57 -0.34 4.67
CA ARG A 140 -15.77 0.87 3.89
C ARG A 140 -16.09 2.03 4.83
N LYS A 141 -15.09 2.86 5.15
CA LYS A 141 -15.39 4.17 5.73
C LYS A 141 -15.38 5.21 4.61
N SER A 142 -16.56 5.69 4.31
CA SER A 142 -16.73 6.99 3.65
C SER A 142 -16.08 8.05 4.54
N PRO A 143 -15.59 9.19 3.98
CA PRO A 143 -15.19 10.34 4.78
C PRO A 143 -16.27 10.82 5.77
N ARG A 144 -17.53 10.47 5.52
CA ARG A 144 -18.69 10.74 6.44
C ARG A 144 -18.66 9.86 7.69
N ASP A 145 -17.94 8.73 7.67
CA ASP A 145 -17.84 7.79 8.80
C ASP A 145 -16.53 7.93 9.59
N ALA A 146 -15.70 8.90 9.25
CA ALA A 146 -14.37 9.12 9.83
C ALA A 146 -14.37 9.38 11.36
N GLY A 147 -15.53 9.53 11.99
CA GLY A 147 -15.68 9.66 13.44
C GLY A 147 -16.08 8.39 14.19
N ARG A 148 -16.42 7.30 13.50
CA ARG A 148 -16.79 6.03 14.15
C ARG A 148 -15.56 5.15 14.33
N LYS A 149 -15.11 5.00 15.57
CA LYS A 149 -14.17 3.95 15.97
C LYS A 149 -14.87 2.59 15.81
N GLN A 150 -14.57 1.86 14.73
CA GLN A 150 -14.94 0.45 14.68
C GLN A 150 -13.85 -0.39 15.37
N PRO A 151 -14.24 -1.47 16.09
CA PRO A 151 -13.26 -2.40 16.65
C PRO A 151 -12.33 -2.91 15.56
N LEU A 152 -11.03 -3.01 15.86
CA LEU A 152 -10.01 -3.50 14.93
C LEU A 152 -10.21 -4.98 14.55
N ASP A 153 -11.04 -5.70 15.29
CA ASP A 153 -11.04 -7.17 15.34
C ASP A 153 -12.20 -7.84 14.58
N ASP A 154 -13.21 -7.09 14.12
CA ASP A 154 -14.45 -7.70 13.60
C ASP A 154 -14.54 -7.73 12.05
N ALA A 155 -13.56 -7.22 11.33
CA ALA A 155 -13.61 -7.21 9.87
C ALA A 155 -12.88 -8.39 9.25
N PRO A 156 -13.42 -8.97 8.16
CA PRO A 156 -12.64 -9.87 7.32
C PRO A 156 -11.33 -9.22 6.88
N ARG A 157 -10.21 -9.88 7.15
CA ARG A 157 -8.86 -9.39 6.85
C ARG A 157 -8.44 -9.83 5.43
N GLU A 158 -9.16 -9.36 4.41
CA GLU A 158 -9.06 -9.85 3.03
C GLU A 158 -7.63 -9.84 2.49
N LEU A 159 -6.93 -8.72 2.63
CA LEU A 159 -5.53 -8.58 2.19
C LEU A 159 -4.60 -9.47 3.01
N PHE A 160 -4.75 -9.48 4.33
CA PHE A 160 -3.91 -10.31 5.21
C PHE A 160 -4.05 -11.80 4.85
N GLU A 161 -5.28 -12.30 4.73
CA GLU A 161 -5.55 -13.69 4.35
C GLU A 161 -5.01 -14.02 2.95
N ALA A 162 -5.13 -13.10 2.00
CA ALA A 162 -4.56 -13.27 0.67
C ALA A 162 -3.04 -13.39 0.73
N MET A 163 -2.35 -12.49 1.46
CA MET A 163 -0.89 -12.52 1.58
C MET A 163 -0.40 -13.74 2.36
N GLN A 164 -1.14 -14.19 3.38
CA GLN A 164 -0.83 -15.43 4.12
C GLN A 164 -0.90 -16.65 3.20
N ARG A 165 -1.92 -16.75 2.36
CA ARG A 165 -2.05 -17.82 1.36
C ARG A 165 -0.92 -17.77 0.34
N ILE A 166 -0.60 -16.60 -0.20
CA ILE A 166 0.51 -16.39 -1.13
C ILE A 166 1.83 -16.84 -0.51
N ALA A 167 2.11 -16.45 0.73
CA ALA A 167 3.32 -16.84 1.46
C ALA A 167 3.41 -18.36 1.69
N SER A 168 2.27 -19.04 1.74
CA SER A 168 2.18 -20.50 1.86
C SER A 168 2.21 -21.23 0.50
N GLY A 169 2.43 -20.49 -0.60
CA GLY A 169 2.42 -21.05 -1.96
C GLY A 169 1.03 -21.39 -2.51
N GLN A 170 -0.02 -20.90 -1.85
CA GLN A 170 -1.41 -21.09 -2.27
C GLN A 170 -1.88 -19.90 -3.12
N LEU A 171 -2.90 -20.13 -3.95
CA LEU A 171 -3.56 -19.04 -4.66
C LEU A 171 -4.40 -18.20 -3.66
N PRO A 172 -4.41 -16.87 -3.80
CA PRO A 172 -5.30 -16.01 -3.04
C PRO A 172 -6.77 -16.32 -3.37
N PRO A 173 -7.73 -15.80 -2.58
CA PRO A 173 -9.15 -15.93 -2.93
C PRO A 173 -9.40 -15.42 -4.36
N PRO A 174 -10.22 -16.14 -5.15
CA PRO A 174 -10.45 -15.79 -6.56
C PRO A 174 -11.17 -14.44 -6.71
N ARG A 175 -11.97 -14.07 -5.73
CA ARG A 175 -12.67 -12.79 -5.71
C ARG A 175 -11.86 -11.78 -4.91
N GLN A 176 -11.45 -10.71 -5.58
CA GLN A 176 -10.75 -9.57 -4.99
C GLN A 176 -11.58 -8.31 -5.26
N TYR A 177 -11.66 -7.45 -4.26
CA TYR A 177 -12.46 -6.23 -4.36
C TYR A 177 -11.54 -5.03 -4.56
N PRO A 178 -11.89 -4.09 -5.46
CA PRO A 178 -11.05 -2.95 -5.74
C PRO A 178 -10.81 -2.11 -4.48
N ALA A 179 -9.61 -1.53 -4.37
CA ALA A 179 -9.33 -0.49 -3.40
C ALA A 179 -10.12 0.77 -3.75
N MET A 180 -10.55 1.50 -2.73
CA MET A 180 -11.18 2.80 -2.86
C MET A 180 -10.42 3.82 -2.01
N GLY A 181 -10.10 4.95 -2.61
CA GLY A 181 -9.39 6.01 -1.90
C GLY A 181 -9.42 7.36 -2.61
N CYS A 182 -8.67 8.31 -2.08
CA CYS A 182 -8.45 9.58 -2.75
C CYS A 182 -7.63 9.36 -4.02
N SER A 183 -7.98 10.04 -5.11
CA SER A 183 -7.12 10.05 -6.30
C SER A 183 -5.71 10.51 -5.95
N ILE A 184 -4.69 9.87 -6.53
CA ILE A 184 -3.30 10.36 -6.45
C ILE A 184 -3.26 11.81 -6.92
N LYS A 185 -2.48 12.63 -6.22
CA LYS A 185 -2.27 14.04 -6.56
C LYS A 185 -1.12 14.12 -7.56
N TRP A 186 -1.50 14.00 -8.84
CA TRP A 186 -0.53 14.07 -9.91
C TRP A 186 0.00 15.49 -10.09
N ARG A 187 1.31 15.64 -10.33
CA ARG A 187 1.87 16.90 -10.80
C ARG A 187 1.23 17.28 -12.12
N MET A 188 0.85 18.52 -12.23
CA MET A 188 0.45 19.08 -13.53
C MET A 188 1.70 19.25 -14.39
N ALA A 189 1.59 18.84 -15.65
CA ALA A 189 2.65 18.99 -16.64
C ALA A 189 2.87 20.47 -16.97
#